data_df2a45321d69728f64714a854e1efca7
#
_entry.id   df2a45321d69728f64714a854e1efca7
#
_cell.length_a   1.000
_cell.length_b   1.000
_cell.length_c   1.000
_cell.angle_alpha   90.00
_cell.angle_beta   90.00
_cell.angle_gamma   90.00
#
_symmetry.space_group_name_H-M   'P 1'
#
loop_
_entity.id
_entity.type
_entity.pdbx_description
1 polymer ?
#
loop_
_entity_poly.entity_id
_entity_poly.type
_entity_poly.pdbx_seq_one_letter_code
_entity_poly.pdbx_strand_id
1 'polypeptide(L)'
;MTLLISSLFGDRPYVVVLGIAQDGGAPHAGCEKRCCIELWESGKEEKVSSIGIVNPLTKQSWLFDATPDFPSQYRILTENHNTELVGIFLTHAHMGHYTGLLHLGREVMGKKNVPVYVMSRMKRFLETNGPWSQLVSMKNINLKLIENNKYIKIGEQLFVEPFLVPHRDEYSETVGYRIIGNEKSLAFIPDID
;
A
#
# COMPACT_ATOMS: atom_id res chain seq x y z
N MET A 1 -7.89 18.19 17.68
CA MET A 1 -6.44 18.47 17.69
C MET A 1 -5.84 18.09 16.33
N THR A 2 -6.40 18.65 15.22
CA THR A 2 -6.10 18.21 13.84
C THR A 2 -5.39 19.27 12.98
N LEU A 3 -4.94 20.38 13.55
CA LEU A 3 -4.49 21.57 12.80
C LEU A 3 -2.96 21.76 12.70
N LEU A 4 -2.14 20.82 13.15
CA LEU A 4 -0.69 21.05 13.28
C LEU A 4 0.22 20.24 12.32
N ILE A 5 -0.30 19.26 11.59
CA ILE A 5 0.55 18.42 10.73
C ILE A 5 0.81 19.08 9.37
N SER A 6 -0.15 19.81 8.82
CA SER A 6 0.02 20.49 7.53
C SER A 6 1.08 21.61 7.52
N SER A 7 1.40 22.18 8.67
CA SER A 7 2.40 23.23 8.78
C SER A 7 3.86 22.72 8.78
N LEU A 8 4.08 21.44 9.05
CA LEU A 8 5.42 20.84 9.13
C LEU A 8 6.03 20.49 7.75
N PHE A 9 5.18 20.16 6.77
CA PHE A 9 5.63 19.68 5.45
C PHE A 9 5.41 20.69 4.32
N GLY A 10 4.78 21.83 4.61
CA GLY A 10 4.41 22.83 3.59
C GLY A 10 3.44 22.24 2.56
N ASP A 11 3.49 22.78 1.34
CA ASP A 11 2.62 22.39 0.23
C ASP A 11 3.20 21.24 -0.63
N ARG A 12 4.31 20.64 -0.22
CA ARG A 12 5.01 19.62 -1.01
C ARG A 12 4.49 18.21 -0.69
N PRO A 13 4.45 17.30 -1.68
CA PRO A 13 4.19 15.90 -1.43
C PRO A 13 5.23 15.30 -0.47
N TYR A 14 4.77 14.42 0.42
CA TYR A 14 5.62 13.72 1.38
C TYR A 14 5.20 12.27 1.57
N VAL A 15 6.10 11.50 2.17
CA VAL A 15 5.91 10.07 2.46
C VAL A 15 5.51 9.89 3.92
N VAL A 16 4.59 8.99 4.16
CA VAL A 16 4.18 8.52 5.48
C VAL A 16 4.54 7.03 5.59
N VAL A 17 5.33 6.66 6.58
CA VAL A 17 5.58 5.25 6.90
C VAL A 17 4.38 4.73 7.69
N LEU A 18 3.70 3.70 7.17
CA LEU A 18 2.46 3.16 7.73
C LEU A 18 2.67 1.82 8.44
N GLY A 19 3.79 1.16 8.19
CA GLY A 19 4.20 -0.07 8.82
C GLY A 19 5.59 -0.49 8.38
N ILE A 20 6.27 -1.30 9.21
CA ILE A 20 7.66 -1.73 9.03
C ILE A 20 7.87 -3.23 9.32
N ALA A 21 6.85 -3.94 9.79
CA ALA A 21 6.93 -5.37 10.07
C ALA A 21 6.76 -6.20 8.78
N GLN A 22 7.25 -7.44 8.81
CA GLN A 22 7.01 -8.39 7.72
C GLN A 22 5.56 -8.89 7.71
N ASP A 23 5.18 -9.58 6.70
CA ASP A 23 3.85 -10.03 6.23
C ASP A 23 2.75 -10.23 7.27
N GLY A 24 3.05 -10.79 8.41
CA GLY A 24 2.08 -11.07 9.46
C GLY A 24 2.03 -10.02 10.56
N GLY A 25 2.77 -8.91 10.43
CA GLY A 25 2.90 -7.91 11.48
C GLY A 25 3.76 -8.38 12.67
N ALA A 26 3.84 -7.59 13.70
CA ALA A 26 4.46 -8.00 14.96
C ALA A 26 3.60 -7.49 16.14
N PRO A 27 3.24 -8.38 17.13
CA PRO A 27 3.66 -9.78 17.25
C PRO A 27 3.03 -10.68 16.18
N HIS A 28 3.81 -11.68 15.70
CA HIS A 28 3.33 -12.70 14.77
C HIS A 28 2.38 -13.69 15.46
N ALA A 29 1.35 -14.10 14.76
CA ALA A 29 0.43 -15.14 15.25
C ALA A 29 1.17 -16.43 15.55
N GLY A 30 1.00 -17.00 16.76
CA GLY A 30 1.65 -18.23 17.20
C GLY A 30 3.14 -18.13 17.44
N CYS A 31 3.75 -16.97 17.41
CA CYS A 31 5.17 -16.79 17.68
C CYS A 31 5.43 -16.72 19.20
N GLU A 32 6.23 -17.66 19.68
CA GLU A 32 6.66 -17.74 21.09
C GLU A 32 8.08 -17.20 21.34
N LYS A 33 8.66 -16.51 20.34
CA LYS A 33 9.96 -15.88 20.49
C LYS A 33 9.85 -14.62 21.36
N ARG A 34 10.93 -14.28 22.04
CA ARG A 34 11.01 -13.13 22.96
C ARG A 34 10.51 -11.84 22.32
N CYS A 35 10.86 -11.57 21.06
CA CYS A 35 10.41 -10.36 20.35
C CYS A 35 8.90 -10.25 20.23
N CYS A 36 8.17 -11.37 20.09
CA CYS A 36 6.72 -11.37 20.03
C CYS A 36 6.07 -11.36 21.43
N ILE A 37 6.66 -12.12 22.37
CA ILE A 37 6.16 -12.15 23.77
C ILE A 37 6.18 -10.75 24.37
N GLU A 38 7.28 -10.03 24.27
CA GLU A 38 7.41 -8.66 24.79
C GLU A 38 6.38 -7.70 24.17
N LEU A 39 6.03 -7.87 22.89
CA LEU A 39 4.99 -7.08 22.24
C LEU A 39 3.59 -7.44 22.77
N TRP A 40 3.27 -8.74 22.89
CA TRP A 40 2.01 -9.21 23.50
C TRP A 40 1.83 -8.68 24.93
N GLU A 41 2.87 -8.78 25.77
CA GLU A 41 2.84 -8.33 27.16
C GLU A 41 2.68 -6.82 27.28
N SER A 42 3.30 -6.04 26.37
CA SER A 42 3.21 -4.58 26.38
C SER A 42 1.97 -4.03 25.67
N GLY A 43 1.20 -4.87 24.97
CA GLY A 43 0.08 -4.46 24.12
C GLY A 43 0.48 -3.59 22.93
N LYS A 44 1.76 -3.65 22.53
CA LYS A 44 2.27 -2.94 21.35
C LYS A 44 2.18 -3.81 20.12
N GLU A 45 2.02 -3.18 18.98
CA GLU A 45 2.01 -3.82 17.67
C GLU A 45 2.81 -3.01 16.65
N GLU A 46 3.48 -3.69 15.72
CA GLU A 46 4.08 -3.10 14.54
C GLU A 46 3.33 -3.59 13.30
N LYS A 47 2.88 -2.64 12.50
CA LYS A 47 2.08 -2.93 11.30
C LYS A 47 2.94 -3.43 10.15
N VAL A 48 2.33 -4.23 9.31
CA VAL A 48 2.97 -4.75 8.09
C VAL A 48 3.45 -3.63 7.19
N SER A 49 4.60 -3.84 6.56
CA SER A 49 5.31 -2.87 5.73
C SER A 49 4.42 -2.24 4.67
N SER A 50 4.24 -0.95 4.76
CA SER A 50 3.48 -0.13 3.82
C SER A 50 3.89 1.33 3.96
N ILE A 51 3.81 2.07 2.87
CA ILE A 51 3.97 3.52 2.87
C ILE A 51 2.79 4.21 2.18
N GLY A 52 2.56 5.46 2.55
CA GLY A 52 1.62 6.34 1.87
C GLY A 52 2.34 7.54 1.26
N ILE A 53 1.85 8.02 0.13
CA ILE A 53 2.22 9.33 -0.41
C ILE A 53 1.05 10.27 -0.16
N VAL A 54 1.35 11.44 0.37
CA VAL A 54 0.38 12.53 0.59
C VAL A 54 0.73 13.72 -0.28
N ASN A 55 -0.24 14.20 -1.05
CA ASN A 55 -0.16 15.49 -1.71
C ASN A 55 -1.10 16.46 -1.00
N PRO A 56 -0.58 17.38 -0.16
CA PRO A 56 -1.39 18.27 0.65
C PRO A 56 -2.15 19.30 -0.18
N LEU A 57 -1.62 19.72 -1.34
CA LEU A 57 -2.27 20.68 -2.22
C LEU A 57 -3.55 20.12 -2.84
N THR A 58 -3.50 18.88 -3.33
CA THR A 58 -4.65 18.23 -3.98
C THR A 58 -5.51 17.45 -3.00
N LYS A 59 -5.07 17.29 -1.74
CA LYS A 59 -5.67 16.42 -0.71
C LYS A 59 -5.84 14.98 -1.19
N GLN A 60 -4.89 14.50 -1.95
CA GLN A 60 -4.86 13.15 -2.49
C GLN A 60 -3.77 12.33 -1.81
N SER A 61 -4.02 11.05 -1.69
CA SER A 61 -3.04 10.09 -1.19
C SER A 61 -3.03 8.82 -2.01
N TRP A 62 -1.87 8.16 -2.02
CA TRP A 62 -1.65 6.85 -2.63
C TRP A 62 -1.06 5.92 -1.58
N LEU A 63 -1.50 4.67 -1.60
CA LEU A 63 -1.03 3.60 -0.71
C LEU A 63 -0.14 2.63 -1.49
N PHE A 64 0.95 2.20 -0.89
CA PHE A 64 1.82 1.15 -1.41
C PHE A 64 1.69 -0.07 -0.50
N ASP A 65 1.16 -1.12 -1.09
CA ASP A 65 0.64 -2.35 -0.50
C ASP A 65 -0.60 -2.17 0.40
N ALA A 66 -1.59 -3.02 0.14
CA ALA A 66 -2.82 -3.14 0.92
C ALA A 66 -2.67 -4.33 1.87
N THR A 67 -2.06 -4.10 3.02
CA THR A 67 -1.67 -5.11 3.99
C THR A 67 -2.85 -5.63 4.82
N PRO A 68 -2.68 -6.67 5.65
CA PRO A 68 -3.68 -7.05 6.65
C PRO A 68 -4.07 -5.90 7.60
N ASP A 69 -3.18 -4.93 7.82
CA ASP A 69 -3.43 -3.75 8.65
C ASP A 69 -4.10 -2.59 7.92
N PHE A 70 -4.62 -2.83 6.72
CA PHE A 70 -5.25 -1.82 5.86
C PHE A 70 -6.22 -0.89 6.60
N PRO A 71 -7.10 -1.35 7.50
CA PRO A 71 -8.04 -0.44 8.16
C PRO A 71 -7.34 0.68 8.93
N SER A 72 -6.31 0.34 9.71
CA SER A 72 -5.57 1.32 10.49
C SER A 72 -4.64 2.18 9.62
N GLN A 73 -4.00 1.59 8.62
CA GLN A 73 -3.13 2.29 7.68
C GLN A 73 -3.92 3.26 6.79
N TYR A 74 -5.08 2.84 6.30
CA TYR A 74 -6.01 3.69 5.57
C TYR A 74 -6.45 4.89 6.42
N ARG A 75 -6.84 4.64 7.66
CA ARG A 75 -7.27 5.68 8.59
C ARG A 75 -6.15 6.70 8.86
N ILE A 76 -4.94 6.23 9.13
CA ILE A 76 -3.77 7.11 9.31
C ILE A 76 -3.58 7.98 8.05
N LEU A 77 -3.56 7.35 6.88
CA LEU A 77 -3.29 8.05 5.62
C LEU A 77 -4.37 9.07 5.26
N THR A 78 -5.64 8.76 5.50
CA THR A 78 -6.74 9.61 5.07
C THR A 78 -7.20 10.61 6.15
N GLU A 79 -7.46 10.14 7.38
CA GLU A 79 -8.00 11.00 8.43
C GLU A 79 -6.94 11.93 9.04
N ASN A 80 -5.75 11.41 9.39
CA ASN A 80 -4.71 12.23 10.03
C ASN A 80 -4.12 13.27 9.07
N HIS A 81 -4.16 12.99 7.75
CA HIS A 81 -3.63 13.89 6.74
C HIS A 81 -4.72 14.63 5.94
N ASN A 82 -6.00 14.38 6.24
CA ASN A 82 -7.15 14.97 5.57
C ASN A 82 -7.10 14.83 4.05
N THR A 83 -6.91 13.57 3.58
CA THR A 83 -6.77 13.24 2.16
C THR A 83 -7.78 12.18 1.72
N GLU A 84 -7.98 12.09 0.42
CA GLU A 84 -8.69 10.99 -0.24
C GLU A 84 -7.68 9.99 -0.80
N LEU A 85 -7.91 8.69 -0.57
CA LEU A 85 -7.14 7.63 -1.21
C LEU A 85 -7.58 7.49 -2.67
N VAL A 86 -6.68 7.86 -3.60
CA VAL A 86 -6.95 7.88 -5.05
C VAL A 86 -6.23 6.80 -5.85
N GLY A 87 -5.41 5.98 -5.20
CA GLY A 87 -4.73 4.86 -5.84
C GLY A 87 -3.98 3.97 -4.86
N ILE A 88 -3.84 2.70 -5.25
CA ILE A 88 -3.08 1.69 -4.50
C ILE A 88 -2.09 1.04 -5.46
N PHE A 89 -0.83 0.93 -5.06
CA PHE A 89 0.23 0.24 -5.79
C PHE A 89 0.56 -1.05 -5.07
N LEU A 90 0.50 -2.20 -5.77
CA LEU A 90 0.83 -3.49 -5.17
C LEU A 90 2.18 -3.98 -5.65
N THR A 91 2.99 -4.47 -4.72
CA THR A 91 4.31 -5.01 -5.03
C THR A 91 4.23 -6.43 -5.57
N HIS A 92 3.50 -7.32 -4.90
CA HIS A 92 3.40 -8.74 -5.28
C HIS A 92 2.26 -9.47 -4.55
N ALA A 93 2.05 -10.75 -4.89
CA ALA A 93 0.95 -11.58 -4.39
C ALA A 93 1.34 -12.44 -3.17
N HIS A 94 2.02 -11.90 -2.18
CA HIS A 94 2.11 -12.48 -0.84
C HIS A 94 1.11 -11.81 0.09
N MET A 95 0.60 -12.58 1.07
CA MET A 95 -0.56 -12.20 1.87
C MET A 95 -0.40 -10.84 2.61
N GLY A 96 0.82 -10.49 2.95
CA GLY A 96 1.15 -9.22 3.61
C GLY A 96 0.93 -7.98 2.75
N HIS A 97 0.76 -8.12 1.42
CA HIS A 97 0.85 -6.99 0.48
C HIS A 97 -0.46 -6.67 -0.25
N TYR A 98 -1.46 -7.60 -0.27
CA TYR A 98 -2.68 -7.39 -1.06
C TYR A 98 -3.97 -7.80 -0.37
N THR A 99 -3.93 -8.52 0.75
CA THR A 99 -5.15 -9.03 1.41
C THR A 99 -6.06 -7.93 1.91
N GLY A 100 -5.52 -6.78 2.27
CA GLY A 100 -6.28 -5.62 2.69
C GLY A 100 -7.22 -5.03 1.63
N LEU A 101 -7.03 -5.36 0.34
CA LEU A 101 -7.97 -4.98 -0.71
C LEU A 101 -9.41 -5.42 -0.44
N LEU A 102 -9.60 -6.50 0.33
CA LEU A 102 -10.93 -7.01 0.71
C LEU A 102 -11.79 -5.97 1.42
N HIS A 103 -11.17 -5.04 2.14
CA HIS A 103 -11.89 -3.96 2.82
C HIS A 103 -12.57 -2.98 1.84
N LEU A 104 -12.15 -2.93 0.57
CA LEU A 104 -12.79 -2.10 -0.45
C LEU A 104 -14.13 -2.68 -0.93
N GLY A 105 -14.39 -3.96 -0.64
CA GLY A 105 -15.60 -4.69 -1.01
C GLY A 105 -16.87 -4.19 -0.33
N ARG A 106 -17.99 -4.73 -0.81
CA ARG A 106 -19.33 -4.34 -0.35
C ARG A 106 -19.60 -4.65 1.12
N GLU A 107 -18.88 -5.63 1.67
CA GLU A 107 -19.04 -6.08 3.05
C GLU A 107 -18.49 -5.07 4.06
N VAL A 108 -17.60 -4.15 3.62
CA VAL A 108 -16.97 -3.14 4.47
C VAL A 108 -17.20 -1.73 3.92
N MET A 109 -16.42 -1.31 2.92
CA MET A 109 -16.43 0.08 2.45
C MET A 109 -17.36 0.32 1.24
N GLY A 110 -17.64 -0.71 0.45
CA GLY A 110 -18.40 -0.59 -0.78
C GLY A 110 -17.83 0.43 -1.77
N LYS A 111 -16.51 0.58 -1.80
CA LYS A 111 -15.82 1.55 -2.68
C LYS A 111 -16.15 1.28 -4.16
N LYS A 112 -15.97 2.29 -4.98
CA LYS A 112 -16.20 2.20 -6.44
C LYS A 112 -15.00 2.67 -7.21
N ASN A 113 -14.55 1.79 -8.13
CA ASN A 113 -13.51 2.06 -9.12
C ASN A 113 -12.18 2.58 -8.53
N VAL A 114 -11.79 2.14 -7.32
CA VAL A 114 -10.50 2.51 -6.74
C VAL A 114 -9.38 2.02 -7.67
N PRO A 115 -8.52 2.90 -8.19
CA PRO A 115 -7.40 2.49 -9.03
C PRO A 115 -6.42 1.61 -8.24
N VAL A 116 -6.11 0.42 -8.76
CA VAL A 116 -5.10 -0.48 -8.21
C VAL A 116 -4.08 -0.79 -9.31
N TYR A 117 -2.86 -0.31 -9.10
CA TYR A 117 -1.75 -0.41 -10.05
C TYR A 117 -1.01 -1.73 -9.83
N VAL A 118 -0.93 -2.56 -10.87
CA VAL A 118 -0.46 -3.94 -10.78
C VAL A 118 0.31 -4.39 -12.02
N MET A 119 1.30 -5.25 -11.85
CA MET A 119 1.96 -5.97 -12.94
C MET A 119 1.03 -7.01 -13.57
N SER A 120 1.41 -7.55 -14.73
CA SER A 120 0.51 -8.36 -15.55
C SER A 120 0.08 -9.67 -14.90
N ARG A 121 0.99 -10.40 -14.22
CA ARG A 121 0.64 -11.63 -13.49
C ARG A 121 -0.20 -11.31 -12.25
N MET A 122 0.13 -10.23 -11.53
CA MET A 122 -0.67 -9.76 -10.40
C MET A 122 -2.09 -9.37 -10.83
N LYS A 123 -2.24 -8.70 -11.96
CA LYS A 123 -3.56 -8.41 -12.56
C LYS A 123 -4.36 -9.68 -12.78
N ARG A 124 -3.77 -10.66 -13.48
CA ARG A 124 -4.41 -11.95 -13.74
C ARG A 124 -4.77 -12.69 -12.43
N PHE A 125 -3.87 -12.67 -11.46
CA PHE A 125 -4.11 -13.28 -10.15
C PHE A 125 -5.37 -12.71 -9.50
N LEU A 126 -5.52 -11.41 -9.42
CA LEU A 126 -6.69 -10.75 -8.83
C LEU A 126 -7.97 -10.98 -9.63
N GLU A 127 -7.89 -11.08 -10.96
CA GLU A 127 -9.04 -11.32 -11.83
C GLU A 127 -9.58 -12.75 -11.77
N THR A 128 -8.72 -13.73 -11.45
CA THR A 128 -9.06 -15.16 -11.54
C THR A 128 -9.23 -15.87 -10.21
N ASN A 129 -8.85 -15.22 -9.10
CA ASN A 129 -8.94 -15.84 -7.77
C ASN A 129 -9.97 -15.12 -6.88
N GLY A 130 -10.91 -15.88 -6.32
CA GLY A 130 -11.77 -15.35 -5.27
C GLY A 130 -11.01 -15.17 -3.94
N PRO A 131 -11.44 -14.21 -3.11
CA PRO A 131 -12.57 -13.30 -3.31
C PRO A 131 -12.21 -12.01 -4.11
N TRP A 132 -10.95 -11.79 -4.50
CA TRP A 132 -10.52 -10.55 -5.20
C TRP A 132 -11.17 -10.37 -6.56
N SER A 133 -11.44 -11.46 -7.30
CA SER A 133 -12.17 -11.40 -8.57
C SER A 133 -13.58 -10.78 -8.42
N GLN A 134 -14.21 -10.92 -7.26
CA GLN A 134 -15.46 -10.25 -6.95
C GLN A 134 -15.27 -8.72 -6.86
N LEU A 135 -14.17 -8.23 -6.27
CA LEU A 135 -13.89 -6.79 -6.21
C LEU A 135 -13.76 -6.19 -7.61
N VAL A 136 -13.14 -6.94 -8.54
CA VAL A 136 -12.99 -6.54 -9.94
C VAL A 136 -14.35 -6.54 -10.64
N SER A 137 -15.09 -7.63 -10.58
CA SER A 137 -16.39 -7.80 -11.26
C SER A 137 -17.45 -6.81 -10.76
N MET A 138 -17.44 -6.49 -9.48
CA MET A 138 -18.33 -5.51 -8.85
C MET A 138 -17.85 -4.07 -8.99
N LYS A 139 -16.70 -3.86 -9.65
CA LYS A 139 -16.06 -2.54 -9.82
C LYS A 139 -15.77 -1.83 -8.50
N ASN A 140 -15.47 -2.56 -7.45
CA ASN A 140 -14.94 -1.95 -6.23
C ASN A 140 -13.52 -1.43 -6.49
N ILE A 141 -12.73 -2.19 -7.23
CA ILE A 141 -11.40 -1.82 -7.70
C ILE A 141 -11.35 -1.75 -9.23
N ASN A 142 -10.42 -0.96 -9.75
CA ASN A 142 -10.13 -0.80 -11.17
C ASN A 142 -8.64 -1.07 -11.40
N LEU A 143 -8.32 -2.26 -11.92
CA LEU A 143 -6.94 -2.68 -12.14
C LEU A 143 -6.29 -1.88 -13.27
N LYS A 144 -5.20 -1.19 -12.95
CA LYS A 144 -4.36 -0.41 -13.86
C LYS A 144 -3.08 -1.18 -14.12
N LEU A 145 -2.92 -1.67 -15.34
CA LEU A 145 -1.70 -2.35 -15.74
C LEU A 145 -0.52 -1.38 -15.71
N ILE A 146 0.56 -1.80 -15.09
CA ILE A 146 1.86 -1.11 -15.08
C ILE A 146 2.93 -2.00 -15.71
N GLU A 147 4.02 -1.38 -16.14
CA GLU A 147 5.13 -2.04 -16.81
C GLU A 147 6.46 -1.70 -16.13
N ASN A 148 7.35 -2.69 -16.12
CA ASN A 148 8.70 -2.52 -15.55
C ASN A 148 9.44 -1.32 -16.16
N ASN A 149 10.02 -0.48 -15.31
CA ASN A 149 10.76 0.73 -15.67
C ASN A 149 9.96 1.76 -16.49
N LYS A 150 8.62 1.78 -16.35
CA LYS A 150 7.76 2.79 -16.98
C LYS A 150 7.21 3.74 -15.91
N TYR A 151 7.38 5.04 -16.17
CA TYR A 151 6.87 6.06 -15.26
C TYR A 151 5.35 6.18 -15.28
N ILE A 152 4.76 6.23 -14.11
CA ILE A 152 3.33 6.53 -13.88
C ILE A 152 3.27 7.91 -13.24
N LYS A 153 2.67 8.87 -13.95
CA LYS A 153 2.44 10.21 -13.39
C LYS A 153 1.24 10.16 -12.44
N ILE A 154 1.46 10.52 -11.17
CA ILE A 154 0.43 10.57 -10.14
C ILE A 154 0.17 12.00 -9.61
N GLY A 155 0.98 12.95 -9.99
CA GLY A 155 0.85 14.36 -9.66
C GLY A 155 1.61 15.23 -10.65
N GLU A 156 1.62 16.54 -10.48
CA GLU A 156 2.26 17.47 -11.43
C GLU A 156 3.76 17.18 -11.59
N GLN A 157 4.47 17.00 -10.49
CA GLN A 157 5.90 16.67 -10.45
C GLN A 157 6.13 15.41 -9.58
N LEU A 158 5.21 14.46 -9.65
CA LEU A 158 5.23 13.26 -8.83
C LEU A 158 4.99 12.04 -9.72
N PHE A 159 5.97 11.14 -9.74
CA PHE A 159 5.98 9.94 -10.56
C PHE A 159 6.28 8.70 -9.74
N VAL A 160 5.77 7.57 -10.18
CA VAL A 160 6.07 6.24 -9.65
C VAL A 160 6.65 5.39 -10.76
N GLU A 161 7.76 4.72 -10.52
CA GLU A 161 8.41 3.81 -11.43
C GLU A 161 8.52 2.43 -10.78
N PRO A 162 7.80 1.41 -11.27
CA PRO A 162 7.98 0.04 -10.82
C PRO A 162 9.28 -0.52 -11.42
N PHE A 163 10.01 -1.32 -10.64
CA PHE A 163 11.16 -2.09 -11.12
C PHE A 163 11.15 -3.48 -10.51
N LEU A 164 11.46 -4.48 -11.35
CA LEU A 164 11.51 -5.87 -10.90
C LEU A 164 12.62 -6.08 -9.87
N VAL A 165 12.31 -6.83 -8.83
CA VAL A 165 13.27 -7.29 -7.82
C VAL A 165 13.22 -8.81 -7.71
N PRO A 166 14.36 -9.49 -7.39
CA PRO A 166 14.36 -10.93 -7.15
C PRO A 166 13.58 -11.23 -5.87
N HIS A 167 12.63 -12.13 -5.97
CA HIS A 167 11.87 -12.69 -4.86
C HIS A 167 11.10 -13.93 -5.34
N ARG A 168 10.43 -14.63 -4.41
CA ARG A 168 9.60 -15.80 -4.73
C ARG A 168 8.36 -15.39 -5.52
N ASP A 169 8.37 -15.62 -6.83
CA ASP A 169 7.36 -15.17 -7.79
C ASP A 169 6.32 -16.27 -8.07
N GLU A 170 5.73 -16.89 -7.05
CA GLU A 170 4.80 -18.01 -7.23
C GLU A 170 3.54 -17.59 -8.01
N TYR A 171 2.95 -16.43 -7.69
CA TYR A 171 1.67 -15.97 -8.24
C TYR A 171 1.77 -14.72 -9.09
N SER A 172 2.75 -13.87 -8.83
CA SER A 172 2.92 -12.60 -9.54
C SER A 172 4.39 -12.28 -9.75
N GLU A 173 4.68 -11.24 -10.51
CA GLU A 173 5.96 -10.55 -10.45
C GLU A 173 6.10 -9.89 -9.08
N THR A 174 7.35 -9.73 -8.61
CA THR A 174 7.66 -8.86 -7.48
C THR A 174 8.34 -7.59 -7.97
N VAL A 175 7.81 -6.44 -7.55
CA VAL A 175 8.37 -5.13 -7.89
C VAL A 175 8.64 -4.29 -6.65
N GLY A 176 9.73 -3.53 -6.71
CA GLY A 176 9.91 -2.34 -5.91
C GLY A 176 9.35 -1.12 -6.65
N TYR A 177 9.16 -0.03 -5.94
CA TYR A 177 8.73 1.25 -6.50
C TYR A 177 9.73 2.34 -6.20
N ARG A 178 10.16 3.08 -7.24
CA ARG A 178 10.82 4.36 -7.06
C ARG A 178 9.78 5.47 -7.15
N ILE A 179 9.62 6.22 -6.07
CA ILE A 179 8.76 7.40 -5.99
C ILE A 179 9.64 8.61 -6.23
N ILE A 180 9.31 9.41 -7.24
CA ILE A 180 10.15 10.50 -7.73
C ILE A 180 9.37 11.80 -7.58
N GLY A 181 9.83 12.65 -6.68
CA GLY A 181 9.39 14.03 -6.55
C GLY A 181 10.33 15.00 -7.22
N ASN A 182 10.06 16.30 -7.11
CA ASN A 182 10.84 17.34 -7.75
C ASN A 182 12.32 17.40 -7.27
N GLU A 183 12.56 17.21 -5.98
CA GLU A 183 13.89 17.37 -5.37
C GLU A 183 14.47 16.05 -4.84
N LYS A 184 13.61 15.09 -4.52
CA LYS A 184 14.00 13.83 -3.87
C LYS A 184 13.29 12.65 -4.48
N SER A 185 13.89 11.49 -4.35
CA SER A 185 13.27 10.20 -4.66
C SER A 185 13.43 9.25 -3.47
N LEU A 186 12.51 8.28 -3.41
CA LEU A 186 12.50 7.20 -2.44
C LEU A 186 12.35 5.88 -3.18
N ALA A 187 13.00 4.84 -2.72
CA ALA A 187 12.73 3.46 -3.13
C ALA A 187 11.96 2.74 -2.01
N PHE A 188 10.86 2.07 -2.37
CA PHE A 188 10.10 1.17 -1.52
C PHE A 188 10.26 -0.25 -2.04
N ILE A 189 10.91 -1.10 -1.26
CA ILE A 189 11.18 -2.50 -1.56
C ILE A 189 10.89 -3.26 -0.26
N PRO A 190 9.63 -3.72 -0.05
CA PRO A 190 9.29 -4.43 1.19
C PRO A 190 9.95 -5.80 1.26
N ASP A 191 10.01 -6.50 0.12
CA ASP A 191 10.56 -7.85 0.03
C ASP A 191 11.56 -7.97 -1.13
N ILE A 192 12.69 -8.60 -0.84
CA ILE A 192 13.77 -8.90 -1.79
C ILE A 192 14.58 -10.07 -1.25
N ASP A 193 15.00 -11.03 -2.11
CA ASP A 193 15.88 -12.16 -1.78
C ASP A 193 17.33 -11.91 -2.15
#